data_7defdd00cd815f4886067df080d53b48
#
_entry.id   7defdd00cd815f4886067df080d53b48
#
_cell.length_a   1.000
_cell.length_b   1.000
_cell.length_c   1.000
_cell.angle_alpha   90.00
_cell.angle_beta   90.00
_cell.angle_gamma   90.00
#
_symmetry.space_group_name_H-M   'P 1'
#
loop_
_entity.id
_entity.type
_entity.pdbx_description
1 polymer ?
#
loop_
_entity_poly.entity_id
_entity_poly.type
_entity_poly.pdbx_seq_one_letter_code
_entity_poly.pdbx_strand_id
1 'polypeptide(L)'
;MLPTRIRRITLLALTVAWCCSAAPAQDAVPSATKKRVAVMNFDYGTVRSYVSSIFGSDQDVGKGISDLLVQKLVQDGKYSVIERNALDKILAEQNFSNSDRADAATAAKIGKVLGVDAIIIGSITQFGRDDQHTNVGGGGYGLGKFGLGGVGTSNAKAVVGISARMVNTSTGEILAAVTGTGESTRSSTSLLGAGGGWSGGGAGSLDMGSSNFANTILGEAVHKAVDDTGTQLDGAVDKVPTVKLEVNGLVADVSGTTLIINVGKKAGVKVGDKLTISRQVRVVKDPATGKVIKSVEDKVGEITVTEADNDSATGTFSGSGPAKIGDVVKN
;
A
#
# COMPACT_ATOMS: atom_id res chain seq x y z
N MET A 1 -9.49 48.68 -85.39
CA MET A 1 -10.70 47.97 -85.02
C MET A 1 -10.28 46.96 -83.95
N LEU A 2 -10.46 47.28 -82.73
CA LEU A 2 -10.66 46.45 -81.54
C LEU A 2 -10.38 47.23 -80.29
N PRO A 3 -11.22 47.25 -79.29
CA PRO A 3 -10.90 47.91 -78.04
C PRO A 3 -10.45 46.83 -76.99
N THR A 4 -9.35 47.17 -76.39
CA THR A 4 -8.70 46.52 -75.32
C THR A 4 -9.48 46.67 -74.01
N ARG A 5 -9.87 45.56 -73.36
CA ARG A 5 -10.45 45.61 -72.04
C ARG A 5 -9.34 45.33 -70.97
N ILE A 6 -9.11 46.38 -70.18
CA ILE A 6 -8.23 46.32 -69.00
C ILE A 6 -8.93 45.60 -67.88
N ARG A 7 -8.39 44.48 -67.43
CA ARG A 7 -8.82 43.75 -66.27
C ARG A 7 -8.01 44.21 -65.08
N ARG A 8 -8.66 44.90 -64.16
CA ARG A 8 -8.08 45.28 -62.86
C ARG A 8 -7.96 44.04 -62.00
N ILE A 9 -6.72 43.70 -61.61
CA ILE A 9 -6.42 42.67 -60.61
C ILE A 9 -6.38 43.37 -59.26
N THR A 10 -7.37 43.17 -58.46
CA THR A 10 -7.41 43.58 -57.04
C THR A 10 -6.56 42.59 -56.26
N LEU A 11 -5.45 43.08 -55.74
CA LEU A 11 -4.55 42.33 -54.81
C LEU A 11 -5.24 42.29 -53.42
N LEU A 12 -5.76 41.12 -53.02
CA LEU A 12 -6.32 40.88 -51.68
C LEU A 12 -5.15 40.47 -50.79
N ALA A 13 -4.68 41.36 -49.92
CA ALA A 13 -3.68 41.07 -48.89
C ALA A 13 -4.35 40.28 -47.77
N LEU A 14 -4.02 38.98 -47.70
CA LEU A 14 -4.47 38.08 -46.64
C LEU A 14 -3.52 38.23 -45.43
N THR A 15 -3.88 39.05 -44.47
CA THR A 15 -3.18 39.13 -43.17
C THR A 15 -3.57 37.91 -42.31
N VAL A 16 -2.68 36.93 -42.24
CA VAL A 16 -2.79 35.81 -41.30
C VAL A 16 -2.44 36.35 -39.92
N ALA A 17 -3.44 36.62 -39.10
CA ALA A 17 -3.28 36.89 -37.67
C ALA A 17 -2.94 35.53 -36.96
N TRP A 18 -1.67 35.37 -36.59
CA TRP A 18 -1.21 34.26 -35.77
C TRP A 18 -1.68 34.51 -34.33
N CYS A 19 -2.86 34.00 -33.95
CA CYS A 19 -3.31 33.92 -32.59
C CYS A 19 -2.40 32.91 -31.87
N CYS A 20 -1.38 33.42 -31.16
CA CYS A 20 -0.61 32.68 -30.19
C CYS A 20 -1.54 32.38 -29.00
N SER A 21 -2.25 31.24 -29.05
CA SER A 21 -3.03 30.73 -27.92
C SER A 21 -2.02 30.33 -26.85
N ALA A 22 -1.79 31.20 -25.87
CA ALA A 22 -1.15 30.82 -24.62
C ALA A 22 -2.06 29.78 -23.95
N ALA A 23 -1.72 28.50 -24.10
CA ALA A 23 -2.30 27.45 -23.28
C ALA A 23 -2.03 27.79 -21.81
N PRO A 24 -3.03 27.83 -20.92
CA PRO A 24 -2.77 27.98 -19.51
C PRO A 24 -1.87 26.83 -19.10
N ALA A 25 -0.71 27.14 -18.51
CA ALA A 25 0.09 26.16 -17.82
C ALA A 25 -0.84 25.53 -16.78
N GLN A 26 -1.21 24.26 -17.00
CA GLN A 26 -1.88 23.48 -15.96
C GLN A 26 -0.86 23.38 -14.81
N ASP A 27 -1.12 24.14 -13.75
CA ASP A 27 -0.46 23.92 -12.48
C ASP A 27 -0.59 22.43 -12.16
N ALA A 28 0.52 21.72 -12.25
CA ALA A 28 0.58 20.33 -11.86
C ALA A 28 0.20 20.29 -10.38
N VAL A 29 -1.05 19.92 -10.10
CA VAL A 29 -1.50 19.63 -8.74
C VAL A 29 -0.47 18.67 -8.15
N PRO A 30 0.18 19.01 -7.03
CA PRO A 30 1.18 18.13 -6.44
C PRO A 30 0.49 16.80 -6.19
N SER A 31 0.90 15.77 -6.92
CA SER A 31 0.39 14.41 -6.75
C SER A 31 0.66 14.05 -5.30
N ALA A 32 -0.40 13.99 -4.49
CA ALA A 32 -0.30 13.61 -3.10
C ALA A 32 0.47 12.28 -3.05
N THR A 33 1.63 12.28 -2.42
CA THR A 33 2.49 11.09 -2.35
C THR A 33 1.68 10.00 -1.65
N LYS A 34 1.34 8.93 -2.40
CA LYS A 34 0.56 7.81 -1.85
C LYS A 34 1.29 7.24 -0.63
N LYS A 35 0.53 6.87 0.40
CA LYS A 35 1.05 6.25 1.62
C LYS A 35 1.66 4.88 1.27
N ARG A 36 2.88 4.65 1.75
CA ARG A 36 3.61 3.41 1.48
C ARG A 36 3.26 2.38 2.54
N VAL A 37 2.73 1.25 2.12
CA VAL A 37 2.33 0.17 3.02
C VAL A 37 2.93 -1.17 2.59
N ALA A 38 3.17 -2.06 3.55
CA ALA A 38 3.53 -3.45 3.30
C ALA A 38 2.49 -4.35 3.96
N VAL A 39 2.10 -5.42 3.27
CA VAL A 39 1.19 -6.45 3.81
C VAL A 39 2.04 -7.67 4.22
N MET A 40 1.94 -8.06 5.48
CA MET A 40 2.61 -9.25 6.00
C MET A 40 1.76 -10.50 5.78
N ASN A 41 2.41 -11.69 5.84
CA ASN A 41 1.65 -12.93 5.86
C ASN A 41 0.70 -12.95 7.04
N PHE A 42 -0.55 -13.31 6.78
CA PHE A 42 -1.54 -13.46 7.83
C PHE A 42 -1.34 -14.76 8.60
N ASP A 43 -1.50 -14.68 9.90
CA ASP A 43 -1.51 -15.87 10.75
C ASP A 43 -2.79 -16.67 10.51
N TYR A 44 -2.65 -17.98 10.34
CA TYR A 44 -3.79 -18.90 10.18
C TYR A 44 -3.78 -20.03 11.21
N GLY A 45 -2.98 -19.89 12.26
CA GLY A 45 -2.84 -20.90 13.32
C GLY A 45 -4.18 -21.33 13.92
N THR A 46 -5.11 -20.38 14.12
CA THR A 46 -6.45 -20.61 14.67
C THR A 46 -7.31 -21.54 13.78
N VAL A 47 -7.12 -21.46 12.46
CA VAL A 47 -7.95 -22.21 11.48
C VAL A 47 -7.21 -23.36 10.82
N ARG A 48 -5.98 -23.63 11.22
CA ARG A 48 -5.09 -24.61 10.60
C ARG A 48 -5.70 -26.02 10.48
N SER A 49 -6.39 -26.47 11.52
CA SER A 49 -7.06 -27.78 11.52
C SER A 49 -8.18 -27.87 10.48
N TYR A 50 -8.93 -26.78 10.31
CA TYR A 50 -9.98 -26.70 9.28
C TYR A 50 -9.38 -26.67 7.88
N VAL A 51 -8.30 -25.91 7.68
CA VAL A 51 -7.55 -25.88 6.42
C VAL A 51 -7.09 -27.26 6.04
N SER A 52 -6.42 -27.97 6.96
CA SER A 52 -5.96 -29.34 6.72
C SER A 52 -7.12 -30.33 6.43
N SER A 53 -8.26 -30.14 7.08
CA SER A 53 -9.45 -30.96 6.85
C SER A 53 -10.07 -30.73 5.46
N ILE A 54 -10.04 -29.48 4.97
CA ILE A 54 -10.63 -29.11 3.67
C ILE A 54 -9.73 -29.54 2.50
N PHE A 55 -8.42 -29.30 2.62
CA PHE A 55 -7.47 -29.56 1.53
C PHE A 55 -6.73 -30.88 1.62
N GLY A 56 -6.93 -31.64 2.70
CA GLY A 56 -6.20 -32.89 2.96
C GLY A 56 -4.73 -32.72 3.33
N SER A 57 -4.25 -31.48 3.41
CA SER A 57 -2.88 -31.12 3.79
C SER A 57 -2.85 -29.70 4.37
N ASP A 58 -1.78 -29.39 5.11
CA ASP A 58 -1.55 -28.03 5.62
C ASP A 58 -1.15 -27.10 4.47
N GLN A 59 -2.02 -26.16 4.14
CA GLN A 59 -1.80 -25.15 3.10
C GLN A 59 -1.65 -23.78 3.74
N ASP A 60 -0.68 -22.99 3.26
CA ASP A 60 -0.48 -21.61 3.76
C ASP A 60 -1.55 -20.66 3.19
N VAL A 61 -2.76 -20.74 3.76
CA VAL A 61 -3.88 -19.84 3.41
C VAL A 61 -3.60 -18.40 3.84
N GLY A 62 -2.73 -18.21 4.84
CA GLY A 62 -2.32 -16.89 5.30
C GLY A 62 -1.57 -16.12 4.23
N LYS A 63 -0.65 -16.79 3.54
CA LYS A 63 0.06 -16.22 2.39
C LYS A 63 -0.92 -15.90 1.25
N GLY A 64 -1.78 -16.87 0.88
CA GLY A 64 -2.70 -16.69 -0.24
C GLY A 64 -3.66 -15.51 -0.04
N ILE A 65 -4.22 -15.36 1.16
CA ILE A 65 -5.11 -14.24 1.50
C ILE A 65 -4.35 -12.91 1.52
N SER A 66 -3.11 -12.89 2.02
CA SER A 66 -2.27 -11.68 1.98
C SER A 66 -1.97 -11.25 0.55
N ASP A 67 -1.68 -12.18 -0.35
CA ASP A 67 -1.41 -11.89 -1.76
C ASP A 67 -2.66 -11.32 -2.46
N LEU A 68 -3.86 -11.85 -2.17
CA LEU A 68 -5.13 -11.30 -2.66
C LEU A 68 -5.38 -9.89 -2.11
N LEU A 69 -5.09 -9.63 -0.84
CA LEU A 69 -5.21 -8.28 -0.26
C LEU A 69 -4.24 -7.30 -0.89
N VAL A 70 -2.99 -7.70 -1.17
CA VAL A 70 -2.02 -6.89 -1.93
C VAL A 70 -2.62 -6.51 -3.28
N GLN A 71 -3.15 -7.49 -4.02
CA GLN A 71 -3.77 -7.25 -5.32
C GLN A 71 -4.93 -6.24 -5.22
N LYS A 72 -5.81 -6.40 -4.24
CA LYS A 72 -6.94 -5.48 -3.97
C LYS A 72 -6.45 -4.06 -3.72
N LEU A 73 -5.53 -3.85 -2.77
CA LEU A 73 -5.01 -2.53 -2.42
C LEU A 73 -4.26 -1.84 -3.57
N VAL A 74 -3.57 -2.62 -4.42
CA VAL A 74 -2.93 -2.11 -5.64
C VAL A 74 -3.96 -1.66 -6.66
N GLN A 75 -5.03 -2.45 -6.86
CA GLN A 75 -6.11 -2.12 -7.79
C GLN A 75 -6.89 -0.87 -7.34
N ASP A 76 -7.18 -0.74 -6.05
CA ASP A 76 -7.87 0.43 -5.47
C ASP A 76 -7.00 1.69 -5.55
N GLY A 77 -5.69 1.53 -5.61
CA GLY A 77 -4.74 2.60 -5.95
C GLY A 77 -4.58 3.69 -4.90
N LYS A 78 -5.11 3.54 -3.68
CA LYS A 78 -4.98 4.51 -2.59
C LYS A 78 -3.64 4.44 -1.89
N TYR A 79 -3.01 3.26 -1.90
CA TYR A 79 -1.71 3.01 -1.31
C TYR A 79 -0.63 2.76 -2.37
N SER A 80 0.62 2.97 -1.98
CA SER A 80 1.79 2.44 -2.67
C SER A 80 2.23 1.17 -1.93
N VAL A 81 1.83 0.00 -2.45
CA VAL A 81 2.11 -1.28 -1.79
C VAL A 81 3.53 -1.73 -2.12
N ILE A 82 4.31 -2.07 -1.09
CA ILE A 82 5.70 -2.54 -1.22
C ILE A 82 5.71 -4.06 -1.22
N GLU A 83 6.44 -4.63 -2.16
CA GLU A 83 6.53 -6.08 -2.37
C GLU A 83 7.19 -6.80 -1.20
N ARG A 84 6.52 -7.83 -0.67
CA ARG A 84 6.96 -8.60 0.48
C ARG A 84 8.20 -9.45 0.22
N ASN A 85 8.36 -9.98 -1.00
CA ASN A 85 9.53 -10.81 -1.33
C ASN A 85 10.86 -10.06 -1.17
N ALA A 86 10.85 -8.74 -1.38
CA ALA A 86 12.00 -7.89 -1.06
C ALA A 86 12.24 -7.82 0.46
N LEU A 87 11.17 -7.82 1.23
CA LEU A 87 11.23 -7.84 2.70
C LEU A 87 11.80 -9.14 3.24
N ASP A 88 11.33 -10.28 2.74
CA ASP A 88 11.77 -11.59 3.23
C ASP A 88 13.29 -11.79 3.03
N LYS A 89 13.84 -11.27 1.94
CA LYS A 89 15.30 -11.28 1.71
C LYS A 89 16.05 -10.44 2.75
N ILE A 90 15.57 -9.24 3.02
CA ILE A 90 16.19 -8.31 3.97
C ILE A 90 16.08 -8.87 5.40
N LEU A 91 14.93 -9.44 5.77
CA LEU A 91 14.73 -10.05 7.09
C LEU A 91 15.55 -11.31 7.29
N ALA A 92 15.75 -12.12 6.25
CA ALA A 92 16.62 -13.28 6.29
C ALA A 92 18.08 -12.88 6.55
N GLU A 93 18.55 -11.79 5.95
CA GLU A 93 19.89 -11.24 6.20
C GLU A 93 20.05 -10.71 7.64
N GLN A 94 18.95 -10.26 8.27
CA GLN A 94 18.97 -9.72 9.64
C GLN A 94 18.58 -10.75 10.71
N ASN A 95 18.44 -12.04 10.37
CA ASN A 95 18.06 -13.12 11.29
C ASN A 95 16.74 -12.91 12.04
N PHE A 96 15.74 -12.27 11.43
CA PHE A 96 14.42 -12.12 12.01
C PHE A 96 13.64 -13.45 11.94
N SER A 97 13.16 -13.94 13.08
CA SER A 97 12.32 -15.14 13.11
C SER A 97 10.88 -14.84 12.68
N ASN A 98 10.17 -15.88 12.18
CA ASN A 98 8.77 -15.73 11.77
C ASN A 98 7.83 -15.39 12.93
N SER A 99 8.19 -15.80 14.16
CA SER A 99 7.42 -15.50 15.38
C SER A 99 7.41 -14.01 15.75
N ASP A 100 8.45 -13.27 15.33
CA ASP A 100 8.59 -11.86 15.68
C ASP A 100 7.77 -10.92 14.76
N ARG A 101 7.15 -11.46 13.70
CA ARG A 101 6.42 -10.66 12.69
C ARG A 101 5.05 -10.17 13.14
N ALA A 102 4.49 -10.75 14.19
CA ALA A 102 3.14 -10.42 14.68
C ALA A 102 3.11 -9.31 15.73
N ASP A 103 4.26 -8.81 16.18
CA ASP A 103 4.35 -7.79 17.22
C ASP A 103 4.51 -6.37 16.66
N ALA A 104 3.83 -5.40 17.30
CA ALA A 104 3.87 -3.99 16.92
C ALA A 104 5.29 -3.39 16.99
N ALA A 105 6.11 -3.80 17.97
CA ALA A 105 7.49 -3.33 18.11
C ALA A 105 8.38 -3.80 16.95
N THR A 106 8.14 -5.00 16.45
CA THR A 106 8.84 -5.55 15.29
C THR A 106 8.37 -4.91 14.00
N ALA A 107 7.07 -4.59 13.88
CA ALA A 107 6.52 -3.85 12.74
C ALA A 107 7.26 -2.50 12.54
N ALA A 108 7.57 -1.79 13.62
CA ALA A 108 8.32 -0.54 13.57
C ALA A 108 9.74 -0.71 13.02
N LYS A 109 10.46 -1.77 13.43
CA LYS A 109 11.81 -2.07 12.91
C LYS A 109 11.78 -2.42 11.42
N ILE A 110 10.85 -3.30 11.02
CA ILE A 110 10.65 -3.72 9.63
C ILE A 110 10.29 -2.51 8.75
N GLY A 111 9.40 -1.66 9.21
CA GLY A 111 8.96 -0.48 8.47
C GLY A 111 10.09 0.51 8.21
N LYS A 112 10.98 0.71 9.17
CA LYS A 112 12.15 1.58 9.02
C LYS A 112 13.12 1.04 7.95
N VAL A 113 13.32 -0.28 7.90
CA VAL A 113 14.17 -0.93 6.89
C VAL A 113 13.56 -0.82 5.49
N LEU A 114 12.25 -0.97 5.35
CA LEU A 114 11.53 -0.90 4.08
C LEU A 114 11.22 0.52 3.62
N GLY A 115 11.31 1.49 4.52
CA GLY A 115 10.85 2.86 4.26
C GLY A 115 9.35 2.91 3.95
N VAL A 116 8.53 2.11 4.66
CA VAL A 116 7.06 2.14 4.58
C VAL A 116 6.47 2.92 5.74
N ASP A 117 5.35 3.60 5.49
CA ASP A 117 4.66 4.43 6.48
C ASP A 117 3.86 3.56 7.46
N ALA A 118 3.28 2.46 6.99
CA ALA A 118 2.55 1.51 7.81
C ALA A 118 2.73 0.06 7.33
N ILE A 119 2.53 -0.89 8.25
CA ILE A 119 2.50 -2.33 7.98
C ILE A 119 1.11 -2.85 8.32
N ILE A 120 0.57 -3.71 7.44
CA ILE A 120 -0.68 -4.42 7.63
C ILE A 120 -0.33 -5.83 8.09
N ILE A 121 -0.74 -6.16 9.31
CA ILE A 121 -0.62 -7.49 9.93
C ILE A 121 -2.02 -8.03 10.21
N GLY A 122 -2.19 -9.33 10.16
CA GLY A 122 -3.51 -9.90 10.39
C GLY A 122 -3.52 -11.39 10.70
N SER A 123 -4.70 -11.88 10.99
CA SER A 123 -4.98 -13.30 11.21
C SER A 123 -6.29 -13.71 10.56
N ILE A 124 -6.37 -14.98 10.19
CA ILE A 124 -7.59 -15.60 9.69
C ILE A 124 -8.31 -16.19 10.90
N THR A 125 -9.49 -15.65 11.19
CA THR A 125 -10.27 -15.99 12.39
C THR A 125 -11.32 -17.06 12.11
N GLN A 126 -11.78 -17.15 10.85
CA GLN A 126 -12.72 -18.18 10.38
C GLN A 126 -12.32 -18.63 8.99
N PHE A 127 -12.37 -19.95 8.76
CA PHE A 127 -12.08 -20.50 7.46
C PHE A 127 -12.73 -21.87 7.33
N GLY A 128 -13.75 -21.99 6.50
CA GLY A 128 -14.37 -23.27 6.27
C GLY A 128 -15.87 -23.21 6.09
N ARG A 129 -16.48 -24.33 6.42
CA ARG A 129 -17.84 -24.67 6.14
C ARG A 129 -18.69 -24.46 7.41
N ASP A 130 -19.83 -23.80 7.26
CA ASP A 130 -20.91 -23.83 8.24
C ASP A 130 -21.98 -24.77 7.71
N ASP A 131 -21.79 -26.08 7.98
CA ASP A 131 -22.75 -27.09 7.56
C ASP A 131 -23.92 -27.10 8.52
N GLN A 132 -24.92 -26.32 8.25
CA GLN A 132 -26.25 -26.53 8.81
C GLN A 132 -26.91 -27.71 8.09
N HIS A 133 -26.58 -28.93 8.52
CA HIS A 133 -27.38 -30.08 8.18
C HIS A 133 -28.74 -29.94 8.91
N THR A 134 -29.69 -29.33 8.27
CA THR A 134 -31.10 -29.48 8.67
C THR A 134 -31.54 -30.86 8.20
N ASN A 135 -31.16 -31.89 8.96
CA ASN A 135 -31.82 -33.16 8.90
C ASN A 135 -33.23 -32.95 9.45
N VAL A 136 -34.17 -32.64 8.59
CA VAL A 136 -35.59 -32.87 8.90
C VAL A 136 -35.80 -34.38 8.84
N GLY A 137 -35.20 -35.08 9.81
CA GLY A 137 -35.49 -36.47 10.09
C GLY A 137 -36.82 -36.50 10.80
N GLY A 138 -37.91 -36.57 10.06
CA GLY A 138 -39.17 -37.03 10.58
C GLY A 138 -38.99 -38.45 11.10
N GLY A 139 -38.81 -38.60 12.42
CA GLY A 139 -38.94 -39.86 13.12
C GLY A 139 -40.38 -40.32 13.03
N GLY A 140 -40.71 -41.01 11.93
CA GLY A 140 -41.95 -41.74 11.75
C GLY A 140 -41.62 -43.20 11.57
N TYR A 141 -41.75 -43.99 12.62
CA TYR A 141 -41.84 -45.42 12.52
C TYR A 141 -42.98 -45.78 11.53
N GLY A 142 -42.63 -46.33 10.36
CA GLY A 142 -43.63 -47.09 9.65
C GLY A 142 -43.87 -46.89 8.16
N LEU A 143 -43.14 -46.09 7.39
CA LEU A 143 -43.40 -45.93 5.96
C LEU A 143 -42.17 -46.16 5.05
N GLY A 144 -41.27 -47.06 5.41
CA GLY A 144 -40.11 -47.47 4.62
C GLY A 144 -40.38 -48.29 3.38
N LYS A 145 -41.61 -48.34 2.84
CA LYS A 145 -41.97 -49.19 1.68
C LYS A 145 -42.52 -48.42 0.48
N PHE A 146 -42.67 -47.12 0.56
CA PHE A 146 -43.02 -46.33 -0.63
C PHE A 146 -41.89 -45.33 -0.88
N GLY A 147 -41.06 -45.61 -1.86
CA GLY A 147 -39.86 -44.90 -2.30
C GLY A 147 -40.08 -43.42 -2.66
N LEU A 148 -40.57 -42.64 -1.71
CA LEU A 148 -40.49 -41.18 -1.79
C LEU A 148 -39.20 -40.73 -1.11
N GLY A 149 -38.14 -40.68 -1.91
CA GLY A 149 -36.85 -40.15 -1.52
C GLY A 149 -37.02 -38.76 -0.91
N GLY A 150 -36.66 -38.63 0.36
CA GLY A 150 -36.58 -37.34 1.00
C GLY A 150 -35.65 -36.46 0.19
N VAL A 151 -36.15 -35.37 -0.36
CA VAL A 151 -35.35 -34.34 -1.02
C VAL A 151 -34.58 -33.64 0.08
N GLY A 152 -33.42 -34.16 0.44
CA GLY A 152 -32.50 -33.50 1.32
C GLY A 152 -31.82 -32.37 0.53
N THR A 153 -32.29 -31.15 0.65
CA THR A 153 -31.55 -29.96 0.18
C THR A 153 -30.39 -29.73 1.11
N SER A 154 -29.21 -30.17 0.72
CA SER A 154 -27.96 -29.81 1.42
C SER A 154 -27.50 -28.45 0.91
N ASN A 155 -27.59 -27.43 1.71
CA ASN A 155 -27.00 -26.13 1.43
C ASN A 155 -25.58 -26.12 1.99
N ALA A 156 -24.59 -25.96 1.11
CA ALA A 156 -23.22 -25.74 1.52
C ALA A 156 -22.99 -24.24 1.71
N LYS A 157 -22.55 -23.85 2.90
CA LYS A 157 -22.20 -22.47 3.25
C LYS A 157 -20.71 -22.42 3.58
N ALA A 158 -19.97 -21.52 2.92
CA ALA A 158 -18.60 -21.20 3.28
C ALA A 158 -18.54 -19.86 3.99
N VAL A 159 -17.71 -19.79 5.04
CA VAL A 159 -17.48 -18.55 5.81
C VAL A 159 -15.98 -18.34 5.95
N VAL A 160 -15.55 -17.10 5.72
CA VAL A 160 -14.16 -16.66 5.91
C VAL A 160 -14.19 -15.37 6.71
N GLY A 161 -13.38 -15.32 7.78
CA GLY A 161 -13.19 -14.13 8.60
C GLY A 161 -11.72 -13.76 8.64
N ILE A 162 -11.44 -12.48 8.43
CA ILE A 162 -10.10 -11.89 8.44
C ILE A 162 -10.09 -10.76 9.45
N SER A 163 -9.11 -10.77 10.36
CA SER A 163 -8.84 -9.62 11.24
C SER A 163 -7.51 -9.01 10.82
N ALA A 164 -7.51 -7.72 10.49
CA ALA A 164 -6.30 -7.01 10.08
C ALA A 164 -6.10 -5.74 10.89
N ARG A 165 -4.84 -5.39 11.14
CA ARG A 165 -4.42 -4.18 11.83
C ARG A 165 -3.39 -3.45 10.99
N MET A 166 -3.56 -2.15 10.87
CA MET A 166 -2.58 -1.26 10.25
C MET A 166 -1.76 -0.61 11.36
N VAL A 167 -0.46 -0.80 11.35
CA VAL A 167 0.47 -0.36 12.40
C VAL A 167 1.43 0.66 11.82
N ASN A 168 1.55 1.80 12.48
CA ASN A 168 2.53 2.84 12.16
C ASN A 168 3.95 2.32 12.39
N THR A 169 4.81 2.41 11.39
CA THR A 169 6.19 1.91 11.45
C THR A 169 7.13 2.78 12.29
N SER A 170 6.77 4.03 12.55
CA SER A 170 7.59 4.95 13.33
C SER A 170 7.28 4.87 14.83
N THR A 171 6.00 4.67 15.20
CA THR A 171 5.53 4.71 16.59
C THR A 171 5.09 3.36 17.13
N GLY A 172 4.79 2.38 16.27
CA GLY A 172 4.17 1.12 16.65
C GLY A 172 2.66 1.23 16.99
N GLU A 173 2.07 2.40 16.77
CA GLU A 173 0.66 2.66 17.06
C GLU A 173 -0.26 1.95 16.05
N ILE A 174 -1.36 1.41 16.52
CA ILE A 174 -2.38 0.82 15.65
C ILE A 174 -3.27 1.94 15.09
N LEU A 175 -3.11 2.22 13.81
CA LEU A 175 -3.85 3.26 13.09
C LEU A 175 -5.27 2.84 12.74
N ALA A 176 -5.46 1.56 12.46
CA ALA A 176 -6.75 0.97 12.16
C ALA A 176 -6.76 -0.51 12.54
N ALA A 177 -7.91 -0.97 13.00
CA ALA A 177 -8.22 -2.39 13.18
C ALA A 177 -9.54 -2.66 12.43
N VAL A 178 -9.52 -3.63 11.54
CA VAL A 178 -10.64 -3.96 10.65
C VAL A 178 -10.91 -5.46 10.70
N THR A 179 -12.16 -5.83 10.44
CA THR A 179 -12.56 -7.24 10.33
C THR A 179 -13.37 -7.39 9.05
N GLY A 180 -12.83 -8.15 8.12
CA GLY A 180 -13.53 -8.51 6.88
C GLY A 180 -14.16 -9.87 7.00
N THR A 181 -15.38 -10.00 6.50
CA THR A 181 -16.13 -11.25 6.48
C THR A 181 -16.63 -11.54 5.08
N GLY A 182 -16.57 -12.80 4.70
CA GLY A 182 -17.12 -13.26 3.43
C GLY A 182 -17.91 -14.54 3.60
N GLU A 183 -19.11 -14.54 3.05
CA GLU A 183 -19.99 -15.70 3.04
C GLU A 183 -20.40 -16.03 1.62
N SER A 184 -20.45 -17.33 1.32
CA SER A 184 -21.02 -17.84 0.08
C SER A 184 -21.85 -19.08 0.36
N THR A 185 -23.02 -19.17 -0.27
CA THR A 185 -23.94 -20.29 -0.10
C THR A 185 -24.41 -20.78 -1.44
N ARG A 186 -24.30 -22.10 -1.67
CA ARG A 186 -24.87 -22.75 -2.87
C ARG A 186 -25.60 -24.02 -2.48
N SER A 187 -26.75 -24.28 -3.10
CA SER A 187 -27.47 -25.54 -2.94
C SER A 187 -26.82 -26.63 -3.80
N SER A 188 -26.69 -27.83 -3.22
CA SER A 188 -26.28 -29.06 -3.92
C SER A 188 -24.84 -29.11 -4.47
N THR A 189 -23.92 -28.31 -3.96
CA THR A 189 -22.51 -28.33 -4.36
C THR A 189 -21.56 -28.57 -3.18
N SER A 190 -20.42 -29.17 -3.44
CA SER A 190 -19.35 -29.28 -2.44
C SER A 190 -18.61 -27.93 -2.30
N LEU A 191 -17.90 -27.74 -1.18
CA LEU A 191 -17.16 -26.52 -0.87
C LEU A 191 -16.14 -26.12 -1.95
N LEU A 192 -15.58 -27.10 -2.62
CA LEU A 192 -14.57 -26.95 -3.69
C LEU A 192 -15.10 -27.21 -5.11
N GLY A 193 -16.43 -27.23 -5.27
CA GLY A 193 -17.06 -27.43 -6.58
C GLY A 193 -17.68 -28.84 -6.77
N ALA A 194 -18.54 -28.98 -7.80
CA ALA A 194 -19.16 -30.27 -8.15
C ALA A 194 -18.11 -31.19 -8.80
N GLY A 195 -17.71 -32.24 -8.10
CA GLY A 195 -16.86 -33.23 -8.72
C GLY A 195 -15.67 -33.74 -7.93
N GLY A 196 -15.77 -33.79 -6.63
CA GLY A 196 -14.78 -34.54 -5.88
C GLY A 196 -13.57 -33.73 -5.45
N GLY A 197 -12.84 -34.29 -4.52
CA GLY A 197 -11.71 -33.69 -3.87
C GLY A 197 -10.71 -33.00 -4.81
N TRP A 198 -10.01 -32.05 -4.29
CA TRP A 198 -8.84 -31.43 -4.90
C TRP A 198 -7.79 -32.52 -5.19
N SER A 199 -8.00 -33.29 -6.26
CA SER A 199 -7.05 -34.31 -6.73
C SER A 199 -6.11 -33.74 -7.80
N GLY A 200 -5.68 -32.48 -7.61
CA GLY A 200 -4.52 -31.93 -8.29
C GLY A 200 -3.27 -32.54 -7.64
N GLY A 201 -2.78 -33.62 -8.22
CA GLY A 201 -1.62 -34.33 -7.73
C GLY A 201 -0.40 -33.43 -7.61
N GLY A 202 0.32 -33.59 -6.51
CA GLY A 202 1.58 -32.92 -6.24
C GLY A 202 1.49 -31.95 -5.08
N ALA A 203 2.52 -31.94 -4.22
CA ALA A 203 2.72 -30.98 -3.15
C ALA A 203 2.95 -29.56 -3.70
N GLY A 204 2.01 -29.05 -4.49
CA GLY A 204 1.98 -27.69 -5.03
C GLY A 204 1.26 -26.76 -4.05
N SER A 205 1.78 -25.57 -3.87
CA SER A 205 1.14 -24.50 -3.11
C SER A 205 -0.26 -24.21 -3.68
N LEU A 206 -1.24 -24.09 -2.77
CA LEU A 206 -2.59 -23.66 -3.14
C LEU A 206 -2.54 -22.26 -3.78
N ASP A 207 -2.90 -22.16 -5.03
CA ASP A 207 -3.01 -20.87 -5.72
C ASP A 207 -4.42 -20.29 -5.53
N MET A 208 -4.58 -19.46 -4.50
CA MET A 208 -5.84 -18.76 -4.21
C MET A 208 -6.17 -17.68 -5.24
N GLY A 209 -5.21 -17.22 -6.04
CA GLY A 209 -5.42 -16.30 -7.15
C GLY A 209 -5.94 -16.95 -8.41
N SER A 210 -5.99 -18.29 -8.46
CA SER A 210 -6.46 -19.00 -9.65
C SER A 210 -7.98 -18.87 -9.85
N SER A 211 -8.39 -18.79 -11.11
CA SER A 211 -9.81 -18.77 -11.47
C SER A 211 -10.56 -20.03 -11.01
N ASN A 212 -9.87 -21.17 -10.94
CA ASN A 212 -10.45 -22.41 -10.46
C ASN A 212 -10.83 -22.33 -8.99
N PHE A 213 -9.97 -21.75 -8.14
CA PHE A 213 -10.29 -21.53 -6.74
C PHE A 213 -11.36 -20.45 -6.57
N ALA A 214 -11.23 -19.32 -7.27
CA ALA A 214 -12.18 -18.20 -7.19
C ALA A 214 -13.63 -18.64 -7.52
N ASN A 215 -13.82 -19.62 -8.39
CA ASN A 215 -15.13 -20.15 -8.76
C ASN A 215 -15.71 -21.15 -7.74
N THR A 216 -14.97 -21.52 -6.71
CA THR A 216 -15.48 -22.36 -5.60
C THR A 216 -16.28 -21.52 -4.60
N ILE A 217 -17.11 -22.19 -3.81
CA ILE A 217 -17.86 -21.51 -2.72
C ILE A 217 -16.88 -20.88 -1.72
N LEU A 218 -15.81 -21.59 -1.40
CA LEU A 218 -14.78 -21.10 -0.47
C LEU A 218 -14.00 -19.95 -1.08
N GLY A 219 -13.63 -20.03 -2.35
CA GLY A 219 -12.95 -18.95 -3.06
C GLY A 219 -13.77 -17.68 -3.12
N GLU A 220 -15.08 -17.78 -3.41
CA GLU A 220 -16.00 -16.64 -3.38
C GLU A 220 -16.08 -16.00 -1.98
N ALA A 221 -16.14 -16.81 -0.91
CA ALA A 221 -16.11 -16.32 0.47
C ALA A 221 -14.78 -15.63 0.80
N VAL A 222 -13.64 -16.17 0.34
CA VAL A 222 -12.32 -15.56 0.49
C VAL A 222 -12.27 -14.19 -0.19
N HIS A 223 -12.70 -14.11 -1.45
CA HIS A 223 -12.70 -12.84 -2.19
C HIS A 223 -13.57 -11.77 -1.50
N LYS A 224 -14.77 -12.13 -1.06
CA LYS A 224 -15.65 -11.22 -0.31
C LYS A 224 -15.00 -10.72 0.98
N ALA A 225 -14.35 -11.59 1.74
CA ALA A 225 -13.66 -11.22 2.97
C ALA A 225 -12.47 -10.28 2.69
N VAL A 226 -11.71 -10.54 1.64
CA VAL A 226 -10.59 -9.67 1.20
C VAL A 226 -11.09 -8.32 0.73
N ASP A 227 -12.16 -8.28 -0.07
CA ASP A 227 -12.75 -7.03 -0.58
C ASP A 227 -13.29 -6.18 0.56
N ASP A 228 -13.96 -6.78 1.53
CA ASP A 228 -14.44 -6.10 2.74
C ASP A 228 -13.28 -5.56 3.57
N THR A 229 -12.25 -6.38 3.82
CA THR A 229 -11.02 -5.95 4.52
C THR A 229 -10.33 -4.79 3.80
N GLY A 230 -10.13 -4.90 2.49
CA GLY A 230 -9.48 -3.88 1.66
C GLY A 230 -10.24 -2.56 1.68
N THR A 231 -11.57 -2.60 1.53
CA THR A 231 -12.43 -1.41 1.55
C THR A 231 -12.36 -0.68 2.90
N GLN A 232 -12.35 -1.43 4.01
CA GLN A 232 -12.21 -0.83 5.35
C GLN A 232 -10.81 -0.23 5.58
N LEU A 233 -9.75 -0.87 5.08
CA LEU A 233 -8.38 -0.34 5.11
C LEU A 233 -8.26 0.94 4.28
N ASP A 234 -8.89 0.97 3.12
CA ASP A 234 -8.93 2.15 2.24
C ASP A 234 -9.60 3.36 2.91
N GLY A 235 -10.61 3.11 3.74
CA GLY A 235 -11.23 4.14 4.58
C GLY A 235 -10.31 4.68 5.67
N ALA A 236 -9.20 4.01 5.95
CA ALA A 236 -8.22 4.41 6.96
C ALA A 236 -6.97 5.09 6.37
N VAL A 237 -6.90 5.34 5.07
CA VAL A 237 -5.71 5.91 4.40
C VAL A 237 -5.27 7.25 5.02
N ASP A 238 -6.21 8.09 5.42
CA ASP A 238 -5.94 9.41 6.00
C ASP A 238 -5.33 9.32 7.41
N LYS A 239 -5.51 8.20 8.10
CA LYS A 239 -4.91 7.95 9.42
C LYS A 239 -3.43 7.59 9.34
N VAL A 240 -2.93 7.20 8.16
CA VAL A 240 -1.51 6.89 7.97
C VAL A 240 -0.73 8.20 7.90
N PRO A 241 0.15 8.50 8.87
CA PRO A 241 0.97 9.70 8.81
C PRO A 241 1.90 9.61 7.60
N THR A 242 2.09 10.73 6.91
CA THR A 242 3.18 10.80 5.95
C THR A 242 4.47 10.93 6.74
N VAL A 243 5.30 9.92 6.75
CA VAL A 243 6.66 10.06 7.26
C VAL A 243 7.38 10.99 6.30
N LYS A 244 7.46 12.27 6.65
CA LYS A 244 8.40 13.16 6.01
C LYS A 244 9.77 12.66 6.44
N LEU A 245 10.55 12.14 5.51
CA LEU A 245 11.96 11.88 5.76
C LEU A 245 12.56 13.22 6.24
N GLU A 246 13.02 13.26 7.49
CA GLU A 246 13.69 14.45 7.99
C GLU A 246 14.98 14.65 7.21
N VAL A 247 14.97 15.65 6.34
CA VAL A 247 16.17 16.09 5.63
C VAL A 247 17.01 16.88 6.61
N ASN A 248 18.17 16.35 6.97
CA ASN A 248 19.16 17.03 7.79
C ASN A 248 20.46 17.08 6.99
N GLY A 249 20.77 18.23 6.45
CA GLY A 249 21.96 18.46 5.66
C GLY A 249 22.62 19.81 5.96
N LEU A 250 23.67 20.09 5.23
CA LEU A 250 24.39 21.34 5.29
C LEU A 250 24.52 21.92 3.88
N VAL A 251 24.61 23.25 3.80
CA VAL A 251 25.02 23.93 2.57
C VAL A 251 26.51 23.63 2.35
N ALA A 252 26.81 22.97 1.23
CA ALA A 252 28.16 22.56 0.85
C ALA A 252 28.87 23.64 0.00
N ASP A 253 28.11 24.33 -0.87
CA ASP A 253 28.63 25.40 -1.71
C ASP A 253 27.58 26.49 -1.96
N VAL A 254 28.06 27.72 -2.20
CA VAL A 254 27.24 28.90 -2.46
C VAL A 254 27.79 29.64 -3.69
N SER A 255 27.02 29.70 -4.76
CA SER A 255 27.36 30.42 -5.98
C SER A 255 26.22 31.38 -6.37
N GLY A 256 26.27 32.61 -5.89
CA GLY A 256 25.19 33.58 -6.08
C GLY A 256 23.90 33.12 -5.40
N THR A 257 22.85 32.88 -6.22
CA THR A 257 21.57 32.33 -5.75
C THR A 257 21.51 30.80 -5.83
N THR A 258 22.53 30.15 -6.36
CA THR A 258 22.58 28.69 -6.47
C THR A 258 23.30 28.13 -5.26
N LEU A 259 22.66 27.17 -4.58
CA LEU A 259 23.24 26.41 -3.47
C LEU A 259 23.39 24.94 -3.85
N ILE A 260 24.49 24.34 -3.37
CA ILE A 260 24.66 22.89 -3.35
C ILE A 260 24.57 22.44 -1.89
N ILE A 261 23.77 21.41 -1.66
CA ILE A 261 23.56 20.81 -0.34
C ILE A 261 24.08 19.37 -0.32
N ASN A 262 24.59 18.91 0.82
CA ASN A 262 25.19 17.57 0.98
C ASN A 262 24.15 16.48 1.28
N VAL A 263 22.90 16.67 0.87
CA VAL A 263 21.81 15.71 0.96
C VAL A 263 21.07 15.61 -0.36
N GLY A 264 20.75 14.40 -0.78
CA GLY A 264 20.15 14.13 -2.08
C GLY A 264 19.03 13.08 -2.02
N LYS A 265 18.85 12.34 -3.10
CA LYS A 265 17.79 11.31 -3.25
C LYS A 265 17.80 10.28 -2.12
N LYS A 266 18.98 9.87 -1.63
CA LYS A 266 19.10 8.93 -0.50
C LYS A 266 18.47 9.46 0.79
N ALA A 267 18.50 10.78 0.99
CA ALA A 267 17.85 11.45 2.11
C ALA A 267 16.40 11.85 1.82
N GLY A 268 15.85 11.43 0.68
CA GLY A 268 14.47 11.71 0.28
C GLY A 268 14.26 13.03 -0.44
N VAL A 269 15.33 13.77 -0.78
CA VAL A 269 15.26 15.04 -1.50
C VAL A 269 14.85 14.79 -2.96
N LYS A 270 13.89 15.58 -3.44
CA LYS A 270 13.36 15.53 -4.81
C LYS A 270 13.43 16.90 -5.47
N VAL A 271 13.50 16.92 -6.79
CA VAL A 271 13.34 18.15 -7.57
C VAL A 271 11.99 18.77 -7.28
N GLY A 272 11.99 20.08 -6.99
CA GLY A 272 10.81 20.84 -6.59
C GLY A 272 10.62 20.95 -5.07
N ASP A 273 11.36 20.20 -4.24
CA ASP A 273 11.27 20.33 -2.80
C ASP A 273 11.74 21.71 -2.32
N LYS A 274 11.06 22.25 -1.31
CA LYS A 274 11.44 23.48 -0.63
C LYS A 274 12.00 23.10 0.74
N LEU A 275 13.30 23.41 0.95
CA LEU A 275 13.98 23.12 2.19
C LEU A 275 14.36 24.45 2.88
N THR A 276 14.23 24.46 4.20
CA THR A 276 14.58 25.62 5.01
C THR A 276 16.09 25.65 5.25
N ILE A 277 16.70 26.82 5.03
CA ILE A 277 18.10 27.08 5.36
C ILE A 277 18.12 27.87 6.67
N SER A 278 18.84 27.33 7.67
CA SER A 278 18.96 27.93 9.00
C SER A 278 20.43 28.02 9.39
N ARG A 279 20.77 29.10 10.13
CA ARG A 279 22.11 29.28 10.65
C ARG A 279 22.12 28.96 12.14
N GLN A 280 23.03 28.09 12.55
CA GLN A 280 23.24 27.81 13.97
C GLN A 280 23.86 29.04 14.65
N VAL A 281 23.13 29.61 15.61
CA VAL A 281 23.57 30.79 16.37
C VAL A 281 24.18 30.38 17.70
N ARG A 282 23.59 29.43 18.39
CA ARG A 282 24.02 29.04 19.73
C ARG A 282 23.71 27.56 20.00
N VAL A 283 24.60 26.92 20.73
CA VAL A 283 24.42 25.55 21.24
C VAL A 283 24.14 25.61 22.75
N VAL A 284 23.02 25.01 23.16
CA VAL A 284 22.68 24.83 24.57
C VAL A 284 23.17 23.48 25.02
N LYS A 285 24.02 23.45 26.04
CA LYS A 285 24.55 22.22 26.63
C LYS A 285 23.93 21.98 28.00
N ASP A 286 23.74 20.70 28.33
CA ASP A 286 23.37 20.28 29.67
C ASP A 286 24.49 20.63 30.65
N PRO A 287 24.22 21.42 31.70
CA PRO A 287 25.24 21.86 32.65
C PRO A 287 25.82 20.68 33.46
N ALA A 288 25.08 19.59 33.62
CA ALA A 288 25.53 18.42 34.40
C ALA A 288 26.36 17.45 33.56
N THR A 289 26.02 17.26 32.29
CA THR A 289 26.63 16.23 31.42
C THR A 289 27.50 16.78 30.29
N GLY A 290 27.43 18.09 30.03
CA GLY A 290 28.10 18.76 28.91
C GLY A 290 27.54 18.39 27.54
N LYS A 291 26.53 17.50 27.45
CA LYS A 291 25.91 17.09 26.17
C LYS A 291 25.08 18.21 25.56
N VAL A 292 25.09 18.29 24.24
CA VAL A 292 24.24 19.24 23.50
C VAL A 292 22.78 18.83 23.67
N ILE A 293 21.97 19.74 24.26
CA ILE A 293 20.52 19.56 24.43
C ILE A 293 19.77 20.14 23.22
N LYS A 294 20.21 21.34 22.74
CA LYS A 294 19.51 22.04 21.67
C LYS A 294 20.49 22.97 20.94
N SER A 295 20.38 22.97 19.60
CA SER A 295 20.93 24.02 18.76
C SER A 295 19.86 25.09 18.52
N VAL A 296 20.19 26.33 18.75
CA VAL A 296 19.33 27.47 18.41
C VAL A 296 19.73 27.93 17.02
N GLU A 297 18.76 27.96 16.12
CA GLU A 297 18.97 28.26 14.73
C GLU A 297 18.06 29.40 14.30
N ASP A 298 18.59 30.33 13.50
CA ASP A 298 17.82 31.39 12.86
C ASP A 298 17.60 31.05 11.40
N LYS A 299 16.37 31.21 10.93
CA LYS A 299 16.01 31.00 9.53
C LYS A 299 16.69 32.06 8.67
N VAL A 300 17.47 31.63 7.67
CA VAL A 300 18.15 32.46 6.68
C VAL A 300 17.32 32.60 5.39
N GLY A 301 16.68 31.53 4.99
CA GLY A 301 15.85 31.50 3.79
C GLY A 301 15.38 30.08 3.45
N GLU A 302 15.06 29.89 2.17
CA GLU A 302 14.62 28.60 1.63
C GLU A 302 15.38 28.30 0.34
N ILE A 303 15.68 27.02 0.09
CA ILE A 303 16.17 26.53 -1.18
C ILE A 303 15.06 25.77 -1.88
N THR A 304 14.83 26.05 -3.17
CA THR A 304 14.00 25.21 -4.05
C THR A 304 14.92 24.33 -4.87
N VAL A 305 14.80 23.03 -4.70
CA VAL A 305 15.67 22.04 -5.36
C VAL A 305 15.38 22.01 -6.86
N THR A 306 16.38 22.24 -7.68
CA THR A 306 16.31 22.18 -9.15
C THR A 306 16.88 20.89 -9.70
N GLU A 307 17.84 20.28 -9.00
CA GLU A 307 18.48 19.03 -9.37
C GLU A 307 18.81 18.23 -8.11
N ALA A 308 18.64 16.91 -8.16
CA ALA A 308 18.95 16.01 -7.05
C ALA A 308 19.74 14.79 -7.55
N ASP A 309 20.93 14.62 -7.00
CA ASP A 309 21.77 13.44 -7.13
C ASP A 309 21.54 12.47 -5.96
N ASN A 310 22.33 11.40 -5.89
CA ASN A 310 22.18 10.42 -4.82
C ASN A 310 22.51 11.01 -3.44
N ASP A 311 23.60 11.77 -3.31
CA ASP A 311 24.15 12.26 -2.05
C ASP A 311 24.17 13.80 -1.94
N SER A 312 23.79 14.52 -3.02
CA SER A 312 23.75 15.98 -3.08
C SER A 312 22.53 16.46 -3.83
N ALA A 313 22.18 17.73 -3.65
CA ALA A 313 21.20 18.40 -4.48
C ALA A 313 21.60 19.86 -4.71
N THR A 314 21.18 20.38 -5.87
CA THR A 314 21.37 21.77 -6.28
C THR A 314 20.02 22.47 -6.29
N GLY A 315 19.97 23.73 -5.88
CA GLY A 315 18.73 24.48 -5.92
C GLY A 315 18.93 25.98 -5.88
N THR A 316 17.82 26.70 -6.10
CA THR A 316 17.78 28.16 -6.07
C THR A 316 17.39 28.64 -4.69
N PHE A 317 18.20 29.47 -4.10
CA PHE A 317 18.00 30.07 -2.78
C PHE A 317 17.16 31.35 -2.87
N SER A 318 16.24 31.51 -1.93
CA SER A 318 15.51 32.75 -1.67
C SER A 318 15.49 33.02 -0.17
N GLY A 319 15.92 34.20 0.28
CA GLY A 319 15.98 34.52 1.71
C GLY A 319 16.28 35.98 1.98
N SER A 320 16.15 36.37 3.25
CA SER A 320 16.38 37.74 3.73
C SER A 320 17.87 38.09 3.91
N GLY A 321 18.74 37.08 3.88
CA GLY A 321 20.18 37.27 4.06
C GLY A 321 20.99 36.26 3.22
N PRO A 322 22.29 36.44 3.05
CA PRO A 322 23.12 35.52 2.26
C PRO A 322 23.28 34.17 3.00
N ALA A 323 23.03 33.06 2.26
CA ALA A 323 23.39 31.74 2.73
C ALA A 323 24.92 31.60 2.84
N LYS A 324 25.39 30.75 3.73
CA LYS A 324 26.80 30.43 3.92
C LYS A 324 27.03 28.93 3.92
N ILE A 325 28.23 28.53 3.53
CA ILE A 325 28.67 27.14 3.68
C ILE A 325 28.58 26.77 5.17
N GLY A 326 28.00 25.61 5.46
CA GLY A 326 27.74 25.11 6.80
C GLY A 326 26.41 25.54 7.41
N ASP A 327 25.60 26.36 6.73
CA ASP A 327 24.20 26.58 7.15
C ASP A 327 23.42 25.25 7.09
N VAL A 328 22.54 25.05 8.05
CA VAL A 328 21.77 23.80 8.21
C VAL A 328 20.59 23.80 7.24
N VAL A 329 20.37 22.66 6.59
CA VAL A 329 19.26 22.42 5.66
C VAL A 329 18.28 21.44 6.28
N LYS A 330 17.00 21.83 6.37
CA LYS A 330 15.91 20.98 6.90
C LYS A 330 14.64 21.12 6.06
N ASN A 331 13.76 20.10 6.12
CA ASN A 331 12.43 20.17 5.50
C ASN A 331 11.37 20.72 6.46
#